data_0a07ef6034f3e0be9783b18029eac691
#
_entry.id   0a07ef6034f3e0be9783b18029eac691
#
_cell.length_a   1.000
_cell.length_b   1.000
_cell.length_c   1.000
_cell.angle_alpha   90.00
_cell.angle_beta   90.00
_cell.angle_gamma   90.00
#
_symmetry.space_group_name_H-M   'P 1'
#
loop_
_entity.id
_entity.type
_entity.pdbx_description
1 polymer ?
#
loop_
_entity_poly.entity_id
_entity_poly.type
_entity_poly.pdbx_seq_one_letter_code
_entity_poly.pdbx_strand_id
1 'polypeptide(L)'
;DNLALAAACRNSSARVLALYIATPRQWATHNMSPRQAELINAQLNGLQIALAEKGIPLLFREVDDFVASVEIVKQVCAENSVTHLFYNYQYEVNERARDVEVERALRNVVCEGFDDSVILPPGAVMTGNHAMYKVFTPFKNAWLKRLREGMPECVAAPKVRSSGSIEPAPPITLNYPRQSFDTAHFPVEEKAAIAQLRQFCQNGAGEYEQQRDFPAVEGSSRLSLSLIHL
;
A
#
# COMPACT_ATOMS: atom_id res chain seq x y z
N ASP A 1 8.42 -3.67 3.20
CA ASP A 1 7.93 -5.01 2.83
C ASP A 1 6.55 -4.91 2.18
N ASN A 2 6.23 -5.89 1.33
CA ASN A 2 4.95 -5.94 0.64
C ASN A 2 4.66 -7.41 0.28
N LEU A 3 3.64 -8.01 0.88
CA LEU A 3 3.34 -9.44 0.75
C LEU A 3 2.94 -9.80 -0.69
N ALA A 4 2.14 -8.98 -1.36
CA ALA A 4 1.73 -9.23 -2.75
C ALA A 4 2.93 -9.20 -3.69
N LEU A 5 3.82 -8.21 -3.56
CA LEU A 5 5.04 -8.11 -4.36
C LEU A 5 6.00 -9.27 -4.07
N ALA A 6 6.16 -9.65 -2.80
CA ALA A 6 6.98 -10.80 -2.42
C ALA A 6 6.44 -12.09 -3.04
N ALA A 7 5.12 -12.31 -3.00
CA ALA A 7 4.46 -13.45 -3.62
C ALA A 7 4.65 -13.47 -5.14
N ALA A 8 4.42 -12.36 -5.82
CA ALA A 8 4.66 -12.23 -7.26
C ALA A 8 6.11 -12.56 -7.65
N CYS A 9 7.06 -12.27 -6.76
CA CYS A 9 8.48 -12.48 -7.00
C CYS A 9 9.04 -13.84 -6.53
N ARG A 10 8.23 -14.73 -5.93
CA ARG A 10 8.70 -16.05 -5.45
C ARG A 10 9.37 -16.88 -6.54
N ASN A 11 8.79 -16.91 -7.72
CA ASN A 11 9.41 -17.57 -8.88
C ASN A 11 10.35 -16.59 -9.59
N SER A 12 11.66 -16.81 -9.48
CA SER A 12 12.68 -15.94 -10.07
C SER A 12 12.64 -15.87 -11.60
N SER A 13 12.13 -16.90 -12.25
CA SER A 13 12.03 -16.98 -13.72
C SER A 13 10.73 -16.41 -14.28
N ALA A 14 9.71 -16.15 -13.42
CA ALA A 14 8.47 -15.56 -13.88
C ALA A 14 8.69 -14.08 -14.26
N ARG A 15 8.02 -13.63 -15.31
CA ARG A 15 7.93 -12.20 -15.61
C ARG A 15 6.96 -11.56 -14.61
N VAL A 16 7.35 -10.47 -14.01
CA VAL A 16 6.53 -9.69 -13.07
C VAL A 16 6.37 -8.29 -13.63
N LEU A 17 5.17 -7.76 -13.56
CA LEU A 17 4.86 -6.37 -13.81
C LEU A 17 4.02 -5.82 -12.65
N ALA A 18 4.19 -4.56 -12.34
CA ALA A 18 3.36 -3.83 -11.40
C ALA A 18 2.36 -2.96 -12.16
N LEU A 19 1.17 -2.77 -11.60
CA LEU A 19 0.13 -1.92 -12.17
C LEU A 19 -0.37 -0.95 -11.11
N TYR A 20 -0.37 0.33 -11.42
CA TYR A 20 -1.06 1.36 -10.65
C TYR A 20 -2.16 2.00 -11.50
N ILE A 21 -3.36 2.11 -10.95
CA ILE A 21 -4.51 2.74 -11.60
C ILE A 21 -4.95 3.94 -10.78
N ALA A 22 -4.77 5.14 -11.31
CA ALA A 22 -5.29 6.35 -10.71
C ALA A 22 -6.76 6.54 -11.06
N THR A 23 -7.56 7.07 -10.10
CA THR A 23 -8.99 7.33 -10.27
C THR A 23 -9.33 8.78 -9.93
N PRO A 24 -8.88 9.77 -10.71
CA PRO A 24 -8.94 11.19 -10.35
C PRO A 24 -10.36 11.72 -10.09
N ARG A 25 -11.36 11.23 -10.83
CA ARG A 25 -12.76 11.63 -10.63
C ARG A 25 -13.29 11.13 -9.28
N GLN A 26 -12.97 9.89 -8.92
CA GLN A 26 -13.34 9.36 -7.60
C GLN A 26 -12.62 10.12 -6.48
N TRP A 27 -11.33 10.43 -6.65
CA TRP A 27 -10.58 11.24 -5.70
C TRP A 27 -11.23 12.60 -5.47
N ALA A 28 -11.67 13.27 -6.55
CA ALA A 28 -12.39 14.54 -6.46
C ALA A 28 -13.72 14.40 -5.69
N THR A 29 -14.46 13.32 -5.91
CA THR A 29 -15.71 13.03 -5.19
C THR A 29 -15.49 12.84 -3.68
N HIS A 30 -14.32 12.32 -3.28
CA HIS A 30 -13.93 12.12 -1.89
C HIS A 30 -13.06 13.26 -1.33
N ASN A 31 -12.97 14.40 -2.03
CA ASN A 31 -12.23 15.59 -1.62
C ASN A 31 -10.74 15.32 -1.33
N MET A 32 -10.07 14.49 -2.14
CA MET A 32 -8.63 14.29 -2.01
C MET A 32 -7.90 15.64 -2.10
N SER A 33 -7.01 15.88 -1.16
CA SER A 33 -6.21 17.11 -1.14
C SER A 33 -5.21 17.16 -2.30
N PRO A 34 -5.00 18.33 -2.94
CA PRO A 34 -3.93 18.50 -3.92
C PRO A 34 -2.53 18.16 -3.40
N ARG A 35 -2.28 18.31 -2.10
CA ARG A 35 -1.01 17.91 -1.45
C ARG A 35 -0.88 16.39 -1.36
N GLN A 36 -1.97 15.66 -1.07
CA GLN A 36 -1.97 14.20 -1.11
C GLN A 36 -1.71 13.69 -2.52
N ALA A 37 -2.32 14.29 -3.53
CA ALA A 37 -2.07 13.92 -4.93
C ALA A 37 -0.62 14.18 -5.35
N GLU A 38 0.01 15.26 -4.88
CA GLU A 38 1.43 15.51 -5.13
C GLU A 38 2.33 14.49 -4.41
N LEU A 39 2.01 14.12 -3.17
CA LEU A 39 2.74 13.07 -2.46
C LEU A 39 2.65 11.73 -3.20
N ILE A 40 1.44 11.32 -3.62
CA ILE A 40 1.24 10.10 -4.41
C ILE A 40 2.04 10.16 -5.71
N ASN A 41 1.98 11.28 -6.44
CA ASN A 41 2.73 11.45 -7.68
C ASN A 41 4.24 11.30 -7.48
N ALA A 42 4.78 11.91 -6.45
CA ALA A 42 6.20 11.82 -6.11
C ALA A 42 6.60 10.39 -5.71
N GLN A 43 5.79 9.72 -4.89
CA GLN A 43 6.03 8.35 -4.45
C GLN A 43 5.93 7.34 -5.60
N LEU A 44 4.98 7.50 -6.53
CA LEU A 44 4.86 6.66 -7.72
C LEU A 44 6.11 6.75 -8.62
N ASN A 45 6.65 7.94 -8.79
CA ASN A 45 7.88 8.12 -9.56
C ASN A 45 9.08 7.46 -8.87
N GLY A 46 9.19 7.57 -7.55
CA GLY A 46 10.22 6.87 -6.78
C GLY A 46 10.06 5.34 -6.86
N LEU A 47 8.83 4.84 -6.72
CA LEU A 47 8.51 3.41 -6.84
C LEU A 47 8.83 2.86 -8.23
N GLN A 48 8.51 3.61 -9.29
CA GLN A 48 8.82 3.22 -10.67
C GLN A 48 10.32 2.98 -10.87
N ILE A 49 11.15 3.87 -10.35
CA ILE A 49 12.63 3.73 -10.41
C ILE A 49 13.07 2.51 -9.61
N ALA A 50 12.61 2.37 -8.37
CA ALA A 50 13.00 1.27 -7.49
C ALA A 50 12.57 -0.12 -8.03
N LEU A 51 11.43 -0.21 -8.70
CA LEU A 51 10.97 -1.43 -9.36
C LEU A 51 11.79 -1.72 -10.64
N ALA A 52 12.10 -0.69 -11.42
CA ALA A 52 12.94 -0.82 -12.63
C ALA A 52 14.34 -1.35 -12.31
N GLU A 53 14.96 -0.90 -11.21
CA GLU A 53 16.22 -1.45 -10.70
C GLU A 53 16.14 -2.96 -10.41
N LYS A 54 14.95 -3.47 -10.11
CA LYS A 54 14.68 -4.89 -9.86
C LYS A 54 14.24 -5.67 -11.10
N GLY A 55 14.12 -5.00 -12.25
CA GLY A 55 13.64 -5.60 -13.49
C GLY A 55 12.11 -5.77 -13.54
N ILE A 56 11.37 -4.95 -12.81
CA ILE A 56 9.91 -4.97 -12.73
C ILE A 56 9.38 -3.67 -13.35
N PRO A 57 8.72 -3.69 -14.52
CA PRO A 57 8.09 -2.50 -15.05
C PRO A 57 6.85 -2.11 -14.23
N LEU A 58 6.65 -0.81 -13.99
CA LEU A 58 5.42 -0.25 -13.45
C LEU A 58 4.57 0.31 -14.58
N LEU A 59 3.41 -0.28 -14.80
CA LEU A 59 2.39 0.23 -15.71
C LEU A 59 1.51 1.23 -14.97
N PHE A 60 1.38 2.41 -15.54
CA PHE A 60 0.45 3.44 -15.05
C PHE A 60 -0.77 3.51 -15.96
N ARG A 61 -1.96 3.56 -15.37
CA ARG A 61 -3.23 3.80 -16.04
C ARG A 61 -4.04 4.82 -15.24
N GLU A 62 -4.90 5.53 -15.93
CA GLU A 62 -5.82 6.49 -15.32
C GLU A 62 -7.23 6.28 -15.87
N VAL A 63 -8.20 6.21 -14.98
CA VAL A 63 -9.63 6.04 -15.27
C VAL A 63 -10.46 6.86 -14.31
N ASP A 64 -11.75 7.01 -14.59
CA ASP A 64 -12.65 7.84 -13.78
C ASP A 64 -12.83 7.31 -12.34
N ASP A 65 -13.04 6.00 -12.19
CA ASP A 65 -13.45 5.39 -10.93
C ASP A 65 -13.04 3.92 -10.81
N PHE A 66 -13.38 3.30 -9.69
CA PHE A 66 -13.09 1.89 -9.43
C PHE A 66 -13.83 0.93 -10.36
N VAL A 67 -15.02 1.29 -10.85
CA VAL A 67 -15.77 0.44 -11.79
C VAL A 67 -14.98 0.33 -13.10
N ALA A 68 -14.52 1.47 -13.62
CA ALA A 68 -13.70 1.51 -14.82
C ALA A 68 -12.34 0.81 -14.63
N SER A 69 -11.79 0.81 -13.41
CA SER A 69 -10.52 0.15 -13.12
C SER A 69 -10.57 -1.37 -13.31
N VAL A 70 -11.71 -2.02 -13.11
CA VAL A 70 -11.88 -3.48 -13.33
C VAL A 70 -11.58 -3.87 -14.77
N GLU A 71 -12.09 -3.10 -15.75
CA GLU A 71 -11.83 -3.35 -17.17
C GLU A 71 -10.35 -3.11 -17.53
N ILE A 72 -9.70 -2.14 -16.92
CA ILE A 72 -8.25 -1.92 -17.11
C ILE A 72 -7.43 -3.11 -16.60
N VAL A 73 -7.74 -3.63 -15.40
CA VAL A 73 -7.06 -4.83 -14.88
C VAL A 73 -7.23 -6.00 -15.84
N LYS A 74 -8.44 -6.25 -16.32
CA LYS A 74 -8.75 -7.32 -17.27
C LYS A 74 -7.99 -7.14 -18.59
N GLN A 75 -7.97 -5.93 -19.14
CA GLN A 75 -7.23 -5.59 -20.36
C GLN A 75 -5.73 -5.84 -20.18
N VAL A 76 -5.12 -5.30 -19.12
CA VAL A 76 -3.69 -5.48 -18.83
C VAL A 76 -3.33 -6.95 -18.65
N CYS A 77 -4.18 -7.72 -17.96
CA CYS A 77 -3.97 -9.17 -17.81
C CYS A 77 -3.99 -9.90 -19.16
N ALA A 78 -4.92 -9.55 -20.04
CA ALA A 78 -5.00 -10.15 -21.38
C ALA A 78 -3.81 -9.76 -22.27
N GLU A 79 -3.47 -8.47 -22.33
CA GLU A 79 -2.36 -7.94 -23.15
C GLU A 79 -1.01 -8.54 -22.75
N ASN A 80 -0.81 -8.85 -21.48
CA ASN A 80 0.46 -9.36 -20.96
C ASN A 80 0.44 -10.87 -20.67
N SER A 81 -0.64 -11.58 -21.04
CA SER A 81 -0.81 -13.01 -20.77
C SER A 81 -0.57 -13.35 -19.29
N VAL A 82 -1.14 -12.54 -18.39
CA VAL A 82 -1.01 -12.71 -16.94
C VAL A 82 -1.72 -13.97 -16.48
N THR A 83 -1.04 -14.82 -15.74
CA THR A 83 -1.59 -16.04 -15.16
C THR A 83 -1.93 -15.91 -13.69
N HIS A 84 -1.29 -14.98 -12.98
CA HIS A 84 -1.49 -14.74 -11.56
C HIS A 84 -1.55 -13.24 -11.29
N LEU A 85 -2.53 -12.82 -10.50
CA LEU A 85 -2.68 -11.45 -9.98
C LEU A 85 -2.50 -11.49 -8.46
N PHE A 86 -1.56 -10.70 -7.95
CA PHE A 86 -1.30 -10.55 -6.53
C PHE A 86 -1.62 -9.13 -6.10
N TYR A 87 -2.30 -8.95 -4.96
CA TYR A 87 -2.65 -7.64 -4.44
C TYR A 87 -2.81 -7.67 -2.93
N ASN A 88 -2.67 -6.51 -2.29
CA ASN A 88 -2.96 -6.36 -0.87
C ASN A 88 -4.40 -5.88 -0.70
N TYR A 89 -5.12 -6.46 0.26
CA TYR A 89 -6.49 -6.05 0.56
C TYR A 89 -6.54 -4.62 1.08
N GLN A 90 -7.52 -3.88 0.60
CA GLN A 90 -8.02 -2.66 1.21
C GLN A 90 -9.37 -2.97 1.85
N TYR A 91 -9.66 -2.37 3.00
CA TYR A 91 -10.80 -2.81 3.83
C TYR A 91 -12.03 -1.92 3.69
N GLU A 92 -11.91 -0.81 3.00
CA GLU A 92 -13.00 0.10 2.71
C GLU A 92 -14.02 -0.55 1.77
N VAL A 93 -15.26 -0.10 1.86
CA VAL A 93 -16.39 -0.75 1.18
C VAL A 93 -16.24 -0.76 -0.34
N ASN A 94 -15.81 0.37 -0.91
CA ASN A 94 -15.67 0.52 -2.36
C ASN A 94 -14.50 -0.30 -2.90
N GLU A 95 -13.39 -0.31 -2.17
CA GLU A 95 -12.18 -1.06 -2.49
C GLU A 95 -12.44 -2.56 -2.46
N ARG A 96 -13.13 -3.05 -1.44
CA ARG A 96 -13.55 -4.46 -1.35
C ARG A 96 -14.51 -4.85 -2.47
N ALA A 97 -15.46 -3.99 -2.80
CA ALA A 97 -16.37 -4.23 -3.93
C ALA A 97 -15.61 -4.33 -5.25
N ARG A 98 -14.65 -3.42 -5.48
CA ARG A 98 -13.75 -3.47 -6.64
C ARG A 98 -12.97 -4.79 -6.70
N ASP A 99 -12.36 -5.22 -5.61
CA ASP A 99 -11.55 -6.43 -5.57
C ASP A 99 -12.39 -7.68 -5.93
N VAL A 100 -13.61 -7.78 -5.39
CA VAL A 100 -14.56 -8.85 -5.73
C VAL A 100 -14.91 -8.84 -7.22
N GLU A 101 -15.14 -7.67 -7.81
CA GLU A 101 -15.46 -7.57 -9.24
C GLU A 101 -14.25 -7.90 -10.13
N VAL A 102 -13.02 -7.54 -9.72
CA VAL A 102 -11.78 -7.95 -10.41
C VAL A 102 -11.67 -9.47 -10.42
N GLU A 103 -11.83 -10.14 -9.29
CA GLU A 103 -11.78 -11.61 -9.21
C GLU A 103 -12.83 -12.27 -10.11
N ARG A 104 -14.06 -11.74 -10.14
CA ARG A 104 -15.13 -12.23 -11.01
C ARG A 104 -14.84 -12.05 -12.50
N ALA A 105 -14.18 -10.96 -12.86
CA ALA A 105 -13.84 -10.63 -14.24
C ALA A 105 -12.67 -11.49 -14.78
N LEU A 106 -11.78 -11.97 -13.91
CA LEU A 106 -10.55 -12.67 -14.24
C LEU A 106 -10.68 -14.21 -14.12
N ARG A 107 -11.59 -14.81 -14.86
CA ARG A 107 -11.90 -16.25 -14.76
C ARG A 107 -10.72 -17.20 -15.01
N ASN A 108 -9.72 -16.77 -15.77
CA ASN A 108 -8.55 -17.57 -16.16
C ASN A 108 -7.24 -17.09 -15.52
N VAL A 109 -7.32 -16.22 -14.52
CA VAL A 109 -6.18 -15.70 -13.77
C VAL A 109 -6.36 -16.11 -12.32
N VAL A 110 -5.32 -16.64 -11.71
CA VAL A 110 -5.32 -16.94 -10.27
C VAL A 110 -5.14 -15.63 -9.52
N CYS A 111 -6.14 -15.25 -8.74
CA CYS A 111 -6.10 -14.03 -7.90
C CYS A 111 -5.76 -14.42 -6.47
N GLU A 112 -4.76 -13.76 -5.88
CA GLU A 112 -4.29 -13.99 -4.50
C GLU A 112 -4.14 -12.65 -3.78
N GLY A 113 -5.00 -12.41 -2.78
CA GLY A 113 -5.00 -11.21 -1.94
C GLY A 113 -4.31 -11.45 -0.59
N PHE A 114 -3.69 -10.42 -0.04
CA PHE A 114 -2.93 -10.47 1.21
C PHE A 114 -3.40 -9.41 2.20
N ASP A 115 -3.43 -9.78 3.49
CA ASP A 115 -3.66 -8.84 4.59
C ASP A 115 -2.32 -8.20 5.01
N ASP A 116 -1.92 -7.16 4.32
CA ASP A 116 -0.62 -6.49 4.48
C ASP A 116 -0.72 -5.05 5.02
N SER A 117 -1.93 -4.50 5.05
CA SER A 117 -2.19 -3.14 5.55
C SER A 117 -2.46 -3.09 7.06
N VAL A 118 -2.47 -4.23 7.74
CA VAL A 118 -2.77 -4.38 9.17
C VAL A 118 -1.84 -5.39 9.82
N ILE A 119 -1.53 -5.20 11.10
CA ILE A 119 -0.66 -6.11 11.86
C ILE A 119 -1.32 -7.49 12.06
N LEU A 120 -2.60 -7.51 12.35
CA LEU A 120 -3.41 -8.74 12.46
C LEU A 120 -4.58 -8.64 11.49
N PRO A 121 -4.85 -9.67 10.67
CA PRO A 121 -5.91 -9.62 9.68
C PRO A 121 -7.30 -9.48 10.32
N PRO A 122 -8.28 -8.93 9.61
CA PRO A 122 -9.67 -8.86 10.07
C PRO A 122 -10.18 -10.25 10.50
N GLY A 123 -10.83 -10.31 11.66
CA GLY A 123 -11.32 -11.57 12.21
C GLY A 123 -10.30 -12.37 13.04
N ALA A 124 -9.02 -11.99 13.08
CA ALA A 124 -8.02 -12.66 13.92
C ALA A 124 -8.29 -12.50 15.42
N VAL A 125 -9.04 -11.46 15.81
CA VAL A 125 -9.40 -11.16 17.20
C VAL A 125 -10.90 -11.06 17.33
N MET A 126 -11.51 -12.10 17.88
CA MET A 126 -12.96 -12.25 18.07
C MET A 126 -13.29 -12.55 19.51
N THR A 127 -14.54 -12.32 19.91
CA THR A 127 -15.06 -12.77 21.22
C THR A 127 -15.15 -14.29 21.27
N GLY A 128 -15.33 -14.87 22.47
CA GLY A 128 -15.52 -16.31 22.64
C GLY A 128 -16.70 -16.90 21.85
N ASN A 129 -17.67 -16.07 21.45
CA ASN A 129 -18.81 -16.47 20.61
C ASN A 129 -18.58 -16.16 19.12
N HIS A 130 -17.34 -15.97 18.68
CA HIS A 130 -16.96 -15.63 17.30
C HIS A 130 -17.65 -14.37 16.76
N ALA A 131 -17.90 -13.39 17.62
CA ALA A 131 -18.43 -12.08 17.23
C ALA A 131 -17.37 -10.99 17.37
N MET A 132 -17.55 -9.88 16.66
CA MET A 132 -16.68 -8.71 16.80
C MET A 132 -16.85 -8.06 18.17
N TYR A 133 -15.75 -7.56 18.72
CA TYR A 133 -15.81 -6.74 19.93
C TYR A 133 -16.56 -5.42 19.65
N LYS A 134 -17.47 -5.05 20.53
CA LYS A 134 -18.21 -3.77 20.48
C LYS A 134 -17.57 -2.68 21.35
N VAL A 135 -16.61 -3.05 22.20
CA VAL A 135 -15.95 -2.15 23.14
C VAL A 135 -14.44 -2.24 22.94
N PHE A 136 -13.78 -1.09 22.88
CA PHE A 136 -12.36 -1.00 22.54
C PHE A 136 -11.43 -1.68 23.56
N THR A 137 -11.63 -1.45 24.87
CA THR A 137 -10.69 -1.97 25.89
C THR A 137 -10.58 -3.49 25.90
N PRO A 138 -11.67 -4.28 25.92
CA PRO A 138 -11.58 -5.73 25.76
C PRO A 138 -10.94 -6.16 24.44
N PHE A 139 -11.26 -5.48 23.33
CA PHE A 139 -10.63 -5.72 22.03
C PHE A 139 -9.12 -5.50 22.11
N LYS A 140 -8.67 -4.35 22.62
CA LYS A 140 -7.25 -4.03 22.78
C LYS A 140 -6.51 -5.10 23.59
N ASN A 141 -7.08 -5.56 24.69
CA ASN A 141 -6.44 -6.57 25.54
C ASN A 141 -6.33 -7.92 24.81
N ALA A 142 -7.37 -8.34 24.11
CA ALA A 142 -7.34 -9.55 23.29
C ALA A 142 -6.36 -9.44 22.12
N TRP A 143 -6.32 -8.28 21.46
CA TRP A 143 -5.39 -7.98 20.37
C TRP A 143 -3.92 -8.02 20.83
N LEU A 144 -3.61 -7.38 21.95
CA LEU A 144 -2.26 -7.42 22.54
C LEU A 144 -1.86 -8.84 22.97
N LYS A 145 -2.81 -9.63 23.51
CA LYS A 145 -2.57 -11.03 23.84
C LYS A 145 -2.21 -11.81 22.56
N ARG A 146 -3.00 -11.69 21.51
CA ARG A 146 -2.76 -12.36 20.23
C ARG A 146 -1.42 -11.98 19.61
N LEU A 147 -1.06 -10.69 19.68
CA LEU A 147 0.22 -10.19 19.16
C LEU A 147 1.43 -10.79 19.90
N ARG A 148 1.32 -11.03 21.22
CA ARG A 148 2.38 -11.66 22.02
C ARG A 148 2.56 -13.14 21.70
N GLU A 149 1.57 -13.81 21.14
CA GLU A 149 1.65 -15.21 20.70
C GLU A 149 2.48 -15.35 19.40
N GLY A 150 2.61 -14.30 18.62
CA GLY A 150 3.44 -14.23 17.42
C GLY A 150 3.29 -12.89 16.70
N MET A 151 4.42 -12.22 16.53
CA MET A 151 4.49 -11.02 15.68
C MET A 151 4.52 -11.43 14.21
N PRO A 152 3.82 -10.71 13.30
CA PRO A 152 4.02 -10.89 11.87
C PRO A 152 5.48 -10.64 11.49
N GLU A 153 6.01 -11.48 10.63
CA GLU A 153 7.36 -11.31 10.11
C GLU A 153 7.36 -10.33 8.92
N CYS A 154 8.32 -9.41 8.92
CA CYS A 154 8.56 -8.55 7.77
C CYS A 154 9.19 -9.35 6.64
N VAL A 155 8.65 -9.23 5.42
CA VAL A 155 9.24 -9.85 4.25
C VAL A 155 10.35 -8.99 3.67
N ALA A 156 11.42 -9.61 3.20
CA ALA A 156 12.49 -8.89 2.54
C ALA A 156 12.06 -8.35 1.18
N ALA A 157 12.61 -7.20 0.79
CA ALA A 157 12.44 -6.68 -0.56
C ALA A 157 12.88 -7.72 -1.61
N PRO A 158 12.15 -7.85 -2.73
CA PRO A 158 12.48 -8.83 -3.76
C PRO A 158 13.88 -8.57 -4.35
N LYS A 159 14.57 -9.65 -4.70
CA LYS A 159 15.85 -9.59 -5.40
C LYS A 159 15.65 -9.08 -6.83
N VAL A 160 16.73 -8.61 -7.44
CA VAL A 160 16.74 -8.28 -8.87
C VAL A 160 16.32 -9.51 -9.68
N ARG A 161 15.45 -9.32 -10.66
CA ARG A 161 14.98 -10.40 -11.54
C ARG A 161 16.11 -10.92 -12.43
N SER A 162 15.94 -12.12 -12.95
CA SER A 162 16.92 -12.75 -13.87
C SER A 162 17.12 -11.93 -15.17
N SER A 163 16.16 -11.10 -15.55
CA SER A 163 16.26 -10.15 -16.66
C SER A 163 17.22 -8.97 -16.39
N GLY A 164 17.68 -8.80 -15.15
CA GLY A 164 18.44 -7.63 -14.73
C GLY A 164 17.57 -6.39 -14.50
N SER A 165 18.20 -5.24 -14.24
CA SER A 165 17.54 -3.94 -14.19
C SER A 165 17.06 -3.51 -15.59
N ILE A 166 16.02 -2.72 -15.62
CA ILE A 166 15.45 -2.14 -16.85
C ILE A 166 15.44 -0.62 -16.74
N GLU A 167 15.36 0.05 -17.91
CA GLU A 167 15.13 1.48 -17.94
C GLU A 167 13.76 1.82 -17.36
N PRO A 168 13.64 2.77 -16.42
CA PRO A 168 12.34 3.22 -15.95
C PRO A 168 11.55 3.88 -17.08
N ALA A 169 10.23 3.72 -17.07
CA ALA A 169 9.36 4.43 -18.01
C ALA A 169 9.42 5.96 -17.75
N PRO A 170 8.94 6.80 -18.67
CA PRO A 170 8.85 8.24 -18.46
C PRO A 170 8.14 8.59 -17.14
N PRO A 171 8.48 9.74 -16.52
CA PRO A 171 7.87 10.15 -15.26
C PRO A 171 6.34 10.20 -15.34
N ILE A 172 5.69 9.66 -14.32
CA ILE A 172 4.24 9.67 -14.17
C ILE A 172 3.80 11.09 -13.77
N THR A 173 2.75 11.55 -14.41
CA THR A 173 2.07 12.81 -14.07
C THR A 173 0.59 12.52 -13.90
N LEU A 174 0.06 12.68 -12.68
CA LEU A 174 -1.35 12.50 -12.39
C LEU A 174 -2.19 13.65 -12.98
N ASN A 175 -3.30 13.34 -13.64
CA ASN A 175 -4.28 14.33 -14.10
C ASN A 175 -5.22 14.74 -12.96
N TYR A 176 -4.65 15.34 -11.93
CA TYR A 176 -5.35 15.85 -10.75
C TYR A 176 -4.68 17.12 -10.25
N PRO A 177 -5.41 18.07 -9.64
CA PRO A 177 -4.80 19.24 -9.03
C PRO A 177 -3.73 18.85 -8.03
N ARG A 178 -2.55 19.47 -8.12
CA ARG A 178 -1.41 19.19 -7.26
C ARG A 178 -0.87 20.46 -6.63
N GLN A 179 -0.40 20.35 -5.39
CA GLN A 179 0.19 21.44 -4.64
C GLN A 179 1.41 20.93 -3.88
N SER A 180 2.49 21.68 -3.91
CA SER A 180 3.71 21.36 -3.17
C SER A 180 3.44 21.20 -1.66
N PHE A 181 4.22 20.34 -1.02
CA PHE A 181 4.20 20.10 0.42
C PHE A 181 5.62 20.09 0.97
N ASP A 182 5.74 20.14 2.28
CA ASP A 182 7.03 20.12 2.96
C ASP A 182 7.59 18.69 3.03
N THR A 183 8.56 18.38 2.19
CA THR A 183 9.20 17.04 2.11
C THR A 183 10.10 16.75 3.31
N ALA A 184 10.51 17.75 4.09
CA ALA A 184 11.25 17.53 5.34
C ALA A 184 10.34 16.95 6.44
N HIS A 185 9.06 17.33 6.43
CA HIS A 185 8.05 16.80 7.35
C HIS A 185 7.36 15.54 6.83
N PHE A 186 7.24 15.41 5.51
CA PHE A 186 6.56 14.28 4.85
C PHE A 186 7.51 13.64 3.84
N PRO A 187 8.37 12.72 4.27
CA PRO A 187 9.35 12.10 3.39
C PRO A 187 8.70 11.32 2.26
N VAL A 188 9.19 11.51 1.06
CA VAL A 188 8.74 10.80 -0.14
C VAL A 188 9.46 9.46 -0.29
N GLU A 189 10.76 9.44 0.05
CA GLU A 189 11.61 8.27 -0.13
C GLU A 189 11.48 7.29 1.04
N GLU A 190 11.42 5.99 0.75
CA GLU A 190 11.37 4.92 1.75
C GLU A 190 12.50 5.02 2.78
N LYS A 191 13.73 5.27 2.33
CA LYS A 191 14.89 5.42 3.22
C LYS A 191 14.73 6.57 4.21
N ALA A 192 14.18 7.68 3.76
CA ALA A 192 13.92 8.85 4.61
C ALA A 192 12.80 8.56 5.63
N ALA A 193 11.73 7.88 5.21
CA ALA A 193 10.65 7.47 6.10
C ALA A 193 11.14 6.47 7.17
N ILE A 194 11.96 5.49 6.81
CA ILE A 194 12.58 4.55 7.75
C ILE A 194 13.53 5.28 8.73
N ALA A 195 14.29 6.27 8.26
CA ALA A 195 15.14 7.08 9.13
C ALA A 195 14.31 7.88 10.14
N GLN A 196 13.20 8.48 9.71
CA GLN A 196 12.27 9.19 10.56
C GLN A 196 11.61 8.27 11.61
N LEU A 197 11.20 7.05 11.20
CA LEU A 197 10.69 6.04 12.14
C LEU A 197 11.72 5.69 13.20
N ARG A 198 12.96 5.44 12.81
CA ARG A 198 14.05 5.12 13.75
C ARG A 198 14.29 6.27 14.73
N GLN A 199 14.32 7.50 14.24
CA GLN A 199 14.47 8.69 15.08
C GLN A 199 13.32 8.81 16.09
N PHE A 200 12.08 8.60 15.64
CA PHE A 200 10.92 8.61 16.53
C PHE A 200 11.02 7.50 17.59
N CYS A 201 11.35 6.27 17.21
CA CYS A 201 11.51 5.17 18.17
C CYS A 201 12.60 5.44 19.22
N GLN A 202 13.68 6.12 18.83
CA GLN A 202 14.79 6.44 19.74
C GLN A 202 14.48 7.62 20.67
N ASN A 203 13.82 8.65 20.18
CA ASN A 203 13.73 9.95 20.86
C ASN A 203 12.30 10.38 21.24
N GLY A 204 11.28 9.85 20.58
CA GLY A 204 9.89 10.33 20.72
C GLY A 204 8.91 9.29 21.27
N ALA A 205 9.16 8.01 21.07
CA ALA A 205 8.20 6.96 21.42
C ALA A 205 7.91 6.89 22.93
N GLY A 206 8.91 7.14 23.78
CA GLY A 206 8.76 7.15 25.25
C GLY A 206 7.84 8.24 25.77
N GLU A 207 7.84 9.40 25.11
CA GLU A 207 7.06 10.58 25.50
C GLU A 207 5.74 10.71 24.72
N TYR A 208 5.49 9.79 23.78
CA TYR A 208 4.36 9.86 22.85
C TYR A 208 3.00 9.98 23.57
N GLU A 209 2.77 9.20 24.60
CA GLU A 209 1.50 9.22 25.36
C GLU A 209 1.21 10.59 25.98
N GLN A 210 2.24 11.28 26.42
CA GLN A 210 2.13 12.57 27.10
C GLN A 210 2.08 13.75 26.10
N GLN A 211 2.68 13.59 24.92
CA GLN A 211 2.88 14.69 23.97
C GLN A 211 1.89 14.67 22.80
N ARG A 212 1.33 13.55 22.45
CA ARG A 212 0.51 13.37 21.22
C ARG A 212 -0.72 14.29 21.15
N ASP A 213 -1.27 14.66 22.30
CA ASP A 213 -2.48 15.48 22.38
C ASP A 213 -2.21 16.99 22.37
N PHE A 214 -0.94 17.40 22.30
CA PHE A 214 -0.52 18.81 22.27
C PHE A 214 -0.06 19.20 20.86
N PRO A 215 -0.88 19.95 20.07
CA PRO A 215 -0.55 20.29 18.69
C PRO A 215 0.73 21.11 18.51
N ALA A 216 1.16 21.85 19.53
CA ALA A 216 2.37 22.65 19.51
C ALA A 216 3.65 21.84 19.78
N VAL A 217 3.51 20.56 20.16
CA VAL A 217 4.65 19.67 20.48
C VAL A 217 4.84 18.68 19.35
N GLU A 218 6.07 18.47 18.93
CA GLU A 218 6.40 17.45 17.92
C GLU A 218 6.38 16.03 18.52
N GLY A 219 5.22 15.61 19.03
CA GLY A 219 5.01 14.35 19.76
C GLY A 219 4.62 13.15 18.90
N SER A 220 4.64 13.25 17.58
CA SER A 220 4.23 12.15 16.70
C SER A 220 5.33 11.74 15.70
N SER A 221 5.22 10.52 15.16
CA SER A 221 6.13 10.02 14.13
C SER A 221 5.99 10.74 12.78
N ARG A 222 4.86 11.41 12.52
CA ARG A 222 4.49 12.00 11.23
C ARG A 222 4.50 11.02 10.05
N LEU A 223 4.44 9.71 10.31
CA LEU A 223 4.51 8.66 9.28
C LEU A 223 3.14 8.27 8.73
N SER A 224 2.05 8.74 9.31
CA SER A 224 0.69 8.37 8.92
C SER A 224 0.28 8.77 7.49
N LEU A 225 1.04 9.65 6.84
CA LEU A 225 0.83 10.08 5.46
C LEU A 225 1.90 9.58 4.49
N SER A 226 2.92 8.85 4.98
CA SER A 226 3.98 8.30 4.14
C SER A 226 3.86 6.79 4.07
N LEU A 227 4.15 6.19 2.92
CA LEU A 227 4.37 4.75 2.67
C LEU A 227 3.27 3.74 3.07
N ILE A 228 2.34 4.06 3.95
CA ILE A 228 1.35 3.11 4.47
C ILE A 228 0.17 2.91 3.49
N HIS A 229 0.05 3.74 2.48
CA HIS A 229 -1.08 3.74 1.54
C HIS A 229 -0.69 3.51 0.07
N LEU A 230 0.51 2.97 -0.19
CA LEU A 230 0.92 2.57 -1.56
C LEU A 230 0.99 1.07 -1.70
#